data_880def9e0c095b82e6d45b92ddda8027
#
_entry.id   880def9e0c095b82e6d45b92ddda8027
#
_cell.length_a   1.000
_cell.length_b   1.000
_cell.length_c   1.000
_cell.angle_alpha   90.00
_cell.angle_beta   90.00
_cell.angle_gamma   90.00
#
_symmetry.space_group_name_H-M   'P 1'
#
loop_
_entity.id
_entity.type
_entity.pdbx_description
1 polymer ?
#
loop_
_entity_poly.entity_id
_entity_poly.type
_entity_poly.pdbx_seq_one_letter_code
_entity_poly.pdbx_strand_id
1 'polypeptide(L)'
;MKKLTLSLIAVAALVTGCVREADVASRNLSTAADQFEVSRRIVFYNGITADYMLTIEGLCSLGIYDANWQLSVTCKTGPTEYKKHFLGLSDNVTYFVEQIQASKVDVFHYRVIFKPSVIVPDIDMKL
;
A
#
# COMPACT_ATOMS: atom_id res chain seq x y z
N MET A 1 42.00 -30.08 20.15
CA MET A 1 41.73 -28.98 19.20
C MET A 1 40.65 -29.34 18.17
N LYS A 2 40.70 -30.49 17.51
CA LYS A 2 39.66 -30.89 16.52
C LYS A 2 38.23 -30.96 17.04
N LYS A 3 38.03 -31.33 18.33
CA LYS A 3 36.73 -31.46 18.96
C LYS A 3 36.13 -30.06 19.32
N LEU A 4 36.98 -29.10 19.63
CA LEU A 4 36.57 -27.73 19.95
C LEU A 4 36.10 -26.95 18.70
N THR A 5 36.76 -27.17 17.55
CA THR A 5 36.40 -26.54 16.28
C THR A 5 35.09 -27.07 15.73
N LEU A 6 34.80 -28.37 15.92
CA LEU A 6 33.53 -28.99 15.52
C LEU A 6 32.34 -28.44 16.33
N SER A 7 32.54 -28.22 17.63
CA SER A 7 31.52 -27.66 18.53
C SER A 7 31.20 -26.20 18.19
N LEU A 8 32.20 -25.41 17.76
CA LEU A 8 32.01 -24.02 17.38
C LEU A 8 31.20 -23.87 16.07
N ILE A 9 31.42 -24.79 15.11
CA ILE A 9 30.68 -24.82 13.84
C ILE A 9 29.21 -25.23 14.08
N ALA A 10 28.95 -26.16 14.99
CA ALA A 10 27.59 -26.57 15.32
C ALA A 10 26.77 -25.46 16.00
N VAL A 11 27.41 -24.62 16.83
CA VAL A 11 26.75 -23.48 17.47
C VAL A 11 26.49 -22.36 16.46
N ALA A 12 27.36 -22.13 15.49
CA ALA A 12 27.16 -21.14 14.44
C ALA A 12 25.99 -21.50 13.50
N ALA A 13 25.72 -22.78 13.27
CA ALA A 13 24.61 -23.24 12.44
C ALA A 13 23.22 -23.05 13.10
N LEU A 14 23.17 -22.91 14.42
CA LEU A 14 21.92 -22.71 15.17
C LEU A 14 21.47 -21.22 15.22
N VAL A 15 22.29 -20.29 14.76
CA VAL A 15 21.99 -18.85 14.76
C VAL A 15 21.44 -18.38 13.41
N THR A 16 21.24 -19.26 12.43
CA THR A 16 20.49 -18.93 11.22
C THR A 16 19.03 -18.68 11.61
N GLY A 17 18.74 -17.42 11.88
CA GLY A 17 17.50 -16.95 12.44
C GLY A 17 16.30 -17.42 11.64
N CYS A 18 15.32 -17.95 12.34
CA CYS A 18 13.98 -18.18 11.80
C CYS A 18 13.42 -16.85 11.30
N VAL A 19 13.51 -16.61 10.01
CA VAL A 19 12.78 -15.52 9.39
C VAL A 19 11.30 -15.84 9.55
N ARG A 20 10.57 -15.00 10.28
CA ARG A 20 9.14 -15.23 10.51
C ARG A 20 8.41 -15.25 9.19
N GLU A 21 7.56 -16.24 8.98
CA GLU A 21 6.75 -16.35 7.76
C GLU A 21 5.95 -15.07 7.48
N ALA A 22 5.42 -14.44 8.53
CA ALA A 22 4.72 -13.16 8.44
C ALA A 22 5.58 -12.03 7.86
N ASP A 23 6.86 -11.99 8.19
CA ASP A 23 7.77 -10.94 7.68
C ASP A 23 8.08 -11.15 6.19
N VAL A 24 8.15 -12.40 5.74
CA VAL A 24 8.32 -12.75 4.32
C VAL A 24 7.07 -12.39 3.55
N ALA A 25 5.91 -12.79 4.02
CA ALA A 25 4.63 -12.50 3.39
C ALA A 25 4.38 -10.99 3.29
N SER A 26 4.66 -10.24 4.36
CA SER A 26 4.52 -8.78 4.38
C SER A 26 5.41 -8.10 3.34
N ARG A 27 6.67 -8.50 3.24
CA ARG A 27 7.59 -7.96 2.23
C ARG A 27 7.15 -8.29 0.80
N ASN A 28 6.73 -9.53 0.56
CA ASN A 28 6.28 -9.96 -0.75
C ASN A 28 5.02 -9.21 -1.19
N LEU A 29 4.06 -9.01 -0.27
CA LEU A 29 2.86 -8.22 -0.54
C LEU A 29 3.19 -6.75 -0.82
N SER A 30 4.12 -6.16 -0.10
CA SER A 30 4.58 -4.79 -0.35
C SER A 30 5.24 -4.68 -1.72
N THR A 31 6.10 -5.63 -2.08
CA THR A 31 6.76 -5.67 -3.39
C THR A 31 5.74 -5.83 -4.52
N ALA A 32 4.79 -6.76 -4.39
CA ALA A 32 3.73 -6.96 -5.38
C ALA A 32 2.87 -5.71 -5.57
N ALA A 33 2.59 -4.98 -4.49
CA ALA A 33 1.87 -3.73 -4.56
C ALA A 33 2.66 -2.62 -5.26
N ASP A 34 3.97 -2.55 -5.03
CA ASP A 34 4.85 -1.57 -5.70
C ASP A 34 5.08 -1.91 -7.17
N GLN A 35 4.87 -3.16 -7.56
CA GLN A 35 4.84 -3.62 -8.95
C GLN A 35 3.46 -3.50 -9.61
N PHE A 36 2.48 -2.92 -8.93
CA PHE A 36 1.10 -2.77 -9.41
C PHE A 36 0.39 -4.10 -9.69
N GLU A 37 0.71 -5.15 -8.94
CA GLU A 37 0.09 -6.46 -9.05
C GLU A 37 -1.10 -6.66 -8.10
N VAL A 38 -1.23 -5.79 -7.12
CA VAL A 38 -2.23 -5.88 -6.05
C VAL A 38 -3.16 -4.69 -6.09
N SER A 39 -4.46 -4.97 -6.14
CA SER A 39 -5.48 -3.93 -6.03
C SER A 39 -5.64 -3.47 -4.58
N ARG A 40 -5.65 -2.16 -4.39
CA ARG A 40 -5.75 -1.52 -3.07
C ARG A 40 -6.87 -0.49 -3.04
N ARG A 41 -7.47 -0.34 -1.86
CA ARG A 41 -8.33 0.78 -1.51
C ARG A 41 -7.60 1.65 -0.51
N ILE A 42 -7.46 2.92 -0.83
CA ILE A 42 -6.81 3.93 -0.01
C ILE A 42 -7.88 4.94 0.37
N VAL A 43 -8.11 5.09 1.66
CA VAL A 43 -9.17 5.96 2.20
C VAL A 43 -8.55 7.06 3.03
N PHE A 44 -8.85 8.30 2.67
CA PHE A 44 -8.52 9.49 3.45
C PHE A 44 -9.73 9.94 4.24
N TYR A 45 -9.52 10.19 5.50
CA TYR A 45 -10.62 10.63 6.37
C TYR A 45 -10.12 11.64 7.41
N ASN A 46 -11.06 12.45 7.88
CA ASN A 46 -10.83 13.34 9.01
C ASN A 46 -11.09 12.58 10.30
N GLY A 47 -10.06 12.39 11.11
CA GLY A 47 -10.16 11.62 12.36
C GLY A 47 -10.97 12.30 13.47
N ILE A 48 -11.21 13.62 13.36
CA ILE A 48 -11.99 14.38 14.33
C ILE A 48 -13.48 14.34 13.99
N THR A 49 -13.84 14.57 12.74
CA THR A 49 -15.23 14.61 12.28
C THR A 49 -15.75 13.27 11.81
N ALA A 50 -14.85 12.27 11.64
CA ALA A 50 -15.13 10.96 11.05
C ALA A 50 -15.68 11.03 9.61
N ASP A 51 -15.40 12.12 8.90
CA ASP A 51 -15.82 12.29 7.51
C ASP A 51 -14.81 11.67 6.56
N TYR A 52 -15.31 10.91 5.60
CA TYR A 52 -14.51 10.37 4.49
C TYR A 52 -14.31 11.46 3.45
N MET A 53 -13.07 11.78 3.17
CA MET A 53 -12.72 12.85 2.23
C MET A 53 -12.51 12.34 0.82
N LEU A 54 -11.78 11.22 0.66
CA LEU A 54 -11.38 10.68 -0.62
C LEU A 54 -11.15 9.18 -0.51
N THR A 55 -11.59 8.44 -1.50
CA THR A 55 -11.25 7.03 -1.68
C THR A 55 -10.63 6.82 -3.05
N ILE A 56 -9.48 6.14 -3.09
CA ILE A 56 -8.79 5.73 -4.32
C ILE A 56 -8.77 4.22 -4.36
N GLU A 57 -9.28 3.63 -5.43
CA GLU A 57 -9.27 2.18 -5.66
C GLU A 57 -8.56 1.86 -6.96
N GLY A 58 -7.69 0.86 -6.95
CA GLY A 58 -6.98 0.41 -8.13
C GLY A 58 -5.64 -0.26 -7.82
N LEU A 59 -4.85 -0.47 -8.87
CA LEU A 59 -3.48 -0.96 -8.78
C LEU A 59 -2.58 0.23 -8.40
N CYS A 60 -2.40 0.43 -7.10
CA CYS A 60 -1.75 1.62 -6.58
C CYS A 60 -0.57 1.26 -5.67
N SER A 61 0.54 1.99 -5.85
CA SER A 61 1.70 2.00 -4.96
C SER A 61 1.71 3.27 -4.12
N LEU A 62 2.17 3.12 -2.88
CA LEU A 62 2.35 4.23 -1.95
C LEU A 62 3.81 4.68 -1.98
N GLY A 63 4.01 5.96 -2.18
CA GLY A 63 5.34 6.57 -2.06
C GLY A 63 5.79 6.68 -0.60
N ILE A 64 7.09 6.65 -0.41
CA ILE A 64 7.71 6.83 0.91
C ILE A 64 7.38 8.24 1.43
N TYR A 65 7.17 8.31 2.73
CA TYR A 65 6.92 9.52 3.48
C TYR A 65 7.94 10.60 3.13
N ASP A 66 7.46 11.67 2.55
CA ASP A 66 8.24 12.88 2.36
C ASP A 66 8.25 13.68 3.67
N ALA A 67 9.36 14.34 3.99
CA ALA A 67 9.52 15.15 5.21
C ALA A 67 8.46 16.26 5.38
N ASN A 68 7.61 16.45 4.38
CA ASN A 68 6.57 17.47 4.30
C ASN A 68 5.16 16.98 4.68
N TRP A 69 5.01 15.88 5.38
CA TRP A 69 3.69 15.32 5.73
C TRP A 69 2.81 15.09 4.48
N GLN A 70 3.41 14.60 3.44
CA GLN A 70 2.75 14.33 2.18
C GLN A 70 2.83 12.85 1.83
N LEU A 71 1.69 12.25 1.51
CA LEU A 71 1.63 10.91 0.95
C LEU A 71 1.49 11.00 -0.56
N SER A 72 2.32 10.31 -1.29
CA SER A 72 2.12 10.14 -2.73
C SER A 72 1.51 8.78 -3.03
N VAL A 73 0.51 8.78 -3.90
CA VAL A 73 -0.15 7.57 -4.39
C VAL A 73 0.00 7.52 -5.90
N THR A 74 0.65 6.49 -6.40
CA THR A 74 0.80 6.26 -7.84
C THR A 74 -0.06 5.08 -8.24
N CYS A 75 -0.98 5.28 -9.18
CA CYS A 75 -1.89 4.25 -9.66
C CYS A 75 -1.67 3.99 -11.16
N LYS A 76 -1.67 2.72 -11.52
CA LYS A 76 -1.65 2.27 -12.91
C LYS A 76 -3.06 2.32 -13.48
N THR A 77 -3.26 3.09 -14.53
CA THR A 77 -4.56 3.34 -15.17
C THR A 77 -4.70 2.67 -16.54
N GLY A 78 -3.61 2.20 -17.09
CA GLY A 78 -3.55 1.52 -18.38
C GLY A 78 -2.26 0.71 -18.54
N PRO A 79 -2.01 0.07 -19.70
CA PRO A 79 -0.82 -0.74 -19.91
C PRO A 79 0.49 0.03 -19.71
N THR A 80 0.51 1.31 -20.08
CA THR A 80 1.65 2.23 -19.98
C THR A 80 1.28 3.56 -19.33
N GLU A 81 0.09 3.66 -18.72
CA GLU A 81 -0.45 4.90 -18.19
C GLU A 81 -0.51 4.86 -16.68
N TYR A 82 -0.13 5.98 -16.06
CA TYR A 82 -0.09 6.13 -14.62
C TYR A 82 -0.64 7.50 -14.20
N LYS A 83 -1.28 7.54 -13.03
CA LYS A 83 -1.66 8.79 -12.36
C LYS A 83 -1.03 8.85 -10.98
N LYS A 84 -0.56 10.04 -10.60
CA LYS A 84 0.02 10.27 -9.28
C LYS A 84 -0.77 11.32 -8.53
N HIS A 85 -1.10 11.01 -7.29
CA HIS A 85 -1.77 11.90 -6.35
C HIS A 85 -0.82 12.27 -5.23
N PHE A 86 -0.85 13.53 -4.83
CA PHE A 86 -0.16 14.04 -3.67
C PHE A 86 -1.20 14.48 -2.65
N LEU A 87 -1.15 13.90 -1.48
CA LEU A 87 -2.15 14.08 -0.44
C LEU A 87 -1.48 14.60 0.82
N GLY A 88 -1.86 15.80 1.23
CA GLY A 88 -1.37 16.40 2.46
C GLY A 88 -1.93 15.67 3.69
N LEU A 89 -1.08 15.39 4.65
CA LEU A 89 -1.45 14.85 5.94
C LEU A 89 -1.38 15.95 6.99
N SER A 90 -2.25 15.87 7.98
CA SER A 90 -2.28 16.79 9.13
C SER A 90 -2.68 16.03 10.37
N ASP A 91 -2.69 16.69 11.52
CA ASP A 91 -3.11 16.08 12.78
C ASP A 91 -4.55 15.53 12.73
N ASN A 92 -5.38 16.11 11.86
CA ASN A 92 -6.79 15.74 11.71
C ASN A 92 -7.04 14.80 10.54
N VAL A 93 -6.16 14.80 9.54
CA VAL A 93 -6.32 14.02 8.31
C VAL A 93 -5.36 12.85 8.33
N THR A 94 -5.92 11.67 8.23
CA THR A 94 -5.17 10.41 8.16
C THR A 94 -5.71 9.53 7.05
N TYR A 95 -5.07 8.40 6.83
CA TYR A 95 -5.47 7.44 5.82
C TYR A 95 -5.32 6.01 6.32
N PHE A 96 -6.07 5.11 5.74
CA PHE A 96 -5.81 3.69 5.82
C PHE A 96 -5.79 3.06 4.44
N VAL A 97 -5.10 1.94 4.33
CA VAL A 97 -4.97 1.19 3.09
C VAL A 97 -5.36 -0.25 3.35
N GLU A 98 -6.27 -0.75 2.55
CA GLU A 98 -6.63 -2.16 2.55
C GLU A 98 -6.33 -2.79 1.19
N GLN A 99 -6.00 -4.06 1.21
CA GLN A 99 -5.88 -4.85 0.00
C GLN A 99 -7.28 -5.36 -0.37
N ILE A 100 -7.73 -5.05 -1.58
CA ILE A 100 -8.99 -5.56 -2.08
C ILE A 100 -8.72 -6.97 -2.58
N GLN A 101 -9.43 -7.97 -2.04
CA GLN A 101 -9.35 -9.33 -2.56
C GLN A 101 -9.65 -9.29 -4.07
N ALA A 102 -8.84 -10.02 -4.85
CA ALA A 102 -8.99 -10.11 -6.30
C ALA A 102 -10.39 -10.63 -6.67
N SER A 103 -11.37 -9.78 -6.69
CA SER A 103 -12.53 -9.98 -7.53
C SER A 103 -12.07 -9.74 -8.97
N LYS A 104 -12.69 -10.41 -9.94
CA LYS A 104 -12.44 -10.21 -11.38
C LYS A 104 -12.77 -8.76 -11.76
N VAL A 105 -11.96 -7.84 -11.30
CA VAL A 105 -12.06 -6.44 -11.67
C VAL A 105 -11.18 -6.26 -12.89
N ASP A 106 -11.67 -5.51 -13.86
CA ASP A 106 -10.90 -5.08 -15.01
C ASP A 106 -9.55 -4.53 -14.51
N VAL A 107 -8.45 -5.05 -15.03
CA VAL A 107 -7.08 -4.77 -14.56
C VAL A 107 -6.76 -3.27 -14.60
N PHE A 108 -7.56 -2.49 -15.31
CA PHE A 108 -7.41 -1.05 -15.53
C PHE A 108 -8.53 -0.20 -14.92
N HIS A 109 -9.33 -0.78 -14.03
CA HIS A 109 -10.35 0.00 -13.34
C HIS A 109 -9.68 0.95 -12.33
N TYR A 110 -9.84 2.25 -12.57
CA TYR A 110 -9.39 3.30 -11.68
C TYR A 110 -10.60 4.10 -11.22
N ARG A 111 -10.83 4.11 -9.92
CA ARG A 111 -11.97 4.80 -9.32
C ARG A 111 -11.49 5.76 -8.23
N VAL A 112 -11.85 7.01 -8.36
CA VAL A 112 -11.70 8.00 -7.29
C VAL A 112 -13.10 8.44 -6.88
N ILE A 113 -13.45 8.17 -5.64
CA ILE A 113 -14.70 8.64 -5.05
C ILE A 113 -14.34 9.83 -4.17
N PHE A 114 -14.76 10.99 -4.61
CA PHE A 114 -14.67 12.21 -3.83
C PHE A 114 -16.02 12.45 -3.18
N LYS A 115 -16.08 12.41 -1.85
CA LYS A 115 -17.28 12.72 -1.08
C LYS A 115 -17.07 14.01 -0.31
N PRO A 116 -17.23 15.18 -0.91
CA PRO A 116 -17.48 16.39 -0.14
C PRO A 116 -18.86 16.26 0.47
N SER A 117 -19.07 16.75 1.66
CA SER A 117 -20.38 16.78 2.32
C SER A 117 -21.44 17.58 1.54
N VAL A 118 -21.07 18.14 0.40
CA VAL A 118 -21.95 18.92 -0.51
C VAL A 118 -21.61 18.58 -1.96
N ILE A 119 -22.52 17.81 -2.60
CA ILE A 119 -22.82 17.83 -4.04
C ILE A 119 -21.64 17.70 -5.02
N VAL A 120 -21.06 16.50 -5.15
CA VAL A 120 -20.40 16.11 -6.40
C VAL A 120 -20.78 14.66 -6.72
N PRO A 121 -21.28 14.36 -7.95
CA PRO A 121 -21.63 13.00 -8.34
C PRO A 121 -20.37 12.12 -8.43
N ASP A 122 -20.55 10.83 -8.20
CA ASP A 122 -19.51 9.82 -8.42
C ASP A 122 -18.98 9.94 -9.85
N ILE A 123 -17.67 10.21 -9.99
CA ILE A 123 -17.03 10.27 -11.30
C ILE A 123 -16.33 8.94 -11.54
N ASP A 124 -17.00 8.04 -12.23
CA ASP A 124 -16.38 6.85 -12.79
C ASP A 124 -15.64 7.23 -14.07
N MET A 125 -14.33 7.33 -14.01
CA MET A 125 -13.52 7.44 -15.23
C MET A 125 -13.15 6.04 -15.70
N LYS A 126 -13.92 5.51 -16.64
CA LYS A 126 -13.47 4.41 -17.51
C LYS A 126 -12.54 4.99 -18.55
N LEU A 127 -11.28 4.59 -18.49
CA LEU A 127 -10.31 4.85 -19.55
C LEU A 127 -10.27 3.67 -20.50
#